data_cc7d8c66de5a960db66955506e9aca7d
#
_entry.id   cc7d8c66de5a960db66955506e9aca7d
#
_cell.length_a   1.000
_cell.length_b   1.000
_cell.length_c   1.000
_cell.angle_alpha   90.00
_cell.angle_beta   90.00
_cell.angle_gamma   90.00
#
_symmetry.space_group_name_H-M   'P 1'
#
loop_
_entity.id
_entity.type
_entity.pdbx_description
1 polymer ?
#
loop_
_entity_poly.entity_id
_entity_poly.type
_entity_poly.pdbx_seq_one_letter_code
_entity_poly.pdbx_strand_id
1 'polypeptide(L)'
;MKNTIAGVDLAKDVIQVCICKNNKVHSNTEMAHCEFLAWLFNSKPMTLIFEACGTSNYWKQRAIEAGHDARLISAKLVSSIRQNQKTDKNDALAIAQASQLADIQFVKGKSVEQQQLQSMMRLRELAIKQKTASSNQIKALLLEFNIRVSLKQGGLKGVIESLLEDAENGFSSEFRRALNAAWELHREILDSIRVYDRCL
;
A
#
# COMPACT_ATOMS: atom_id res chain seq x y z
N MET A 1 -37.41 -5.48 8.46
CA MET A 1 -36.78 -4.75 7.33
C MET A 1 -36.17 -5.76 6.38
N LYS A 2 -36.44 -5.67 5.07
CA LYS A 2 -35.84 -6.58 4.07
C LYS A 2 -34.33 -6.29 4.02
N ASN A 3 -33.52 -7.26 4.45
CA ASN A 3 -32.05 -7.11 4.53
C ASN A 3 -31.49 -7.10 3.09
N THR A 4 -31.19 -5.92 2.56
CA THR A 4 -30.48 -5.78 1.29
C THR A 4 -29.01 -5.60 1.59
N ILE A 5 -28.20 -6.51 1.07
CA ILE A 5 -26.73 -6.52 1.24
C ILE A 5 -26.11 -6.43 -0.14
N ALA A 6 -25.09 -5.62 -0.31
CA ALA A 6 -24.27 -5.60 -1.52
C ALA A 6 -22.83 -6.00 -1.18
N GLY A 7 -22.35 -7.06 -1.82
CA GLY A 7 -20.92 -7.39 -1.87
C GLY A 7 -20.25 -6.59 -2.97
N VAL A 8 -19.15 -5.92 -2.64
CA VAL A 8 -18.44 -5.03 -3.54
C VAL A 8 -16.99 -5.48 -3.67
N ASP A 9 -16.63 -5.89 -4.87
CA ASP A 9 -15.26 -6.20 -5.23
C ASP A 9 -14.61 -4.98 -5.90
N LEU A 10 -13.46 -4.56 -5.37
CA LEU A 10 -12.75 -3.34 -5.74
C LEU A 10 -11.53 -3.67 -6.61
N ALA A 11 -11.74 -3.81 -7.91
CA ALA A 11 -10.65 -3.98 -8.86
C ALA A 11 -10.01 -2.63 -9.23
N LYS A 12 -8.91 -2.68 -9.99
CA LYS A 12 -8.12 -1.49 -10.33
C LYS A 12 -8.90 -0.51 -11.21
N ASP A 13 -9.60 -1.03 -12.20
CA ASP A 13 -10.24 -0.21 -13.25
C ASP A 13 -11.76 -0.19 -13.13
N VAL A 14 -12.34 -1.22 -12.50
CA VAL A 14 -13.78 -1.42 -12.37
C VAL A 14 -14.16 -1.85 -10.96
N ILE A 15 -15.42 -1.68 -10.60
CA ILE A 15 -15.99 -2.13 -9.34
C ILE A 15 -17.16 -3.07 -9.65
N GLN A 16 -17.13 -4.28 -9.11
CA GLN A 16 -18.21 -5.24 -9.25
C GLN A 16 -19.10 -5.16 -8.02
N VAL A 17 -20.42 -5.02 -8.25
CA VAL A 17 -21.43 -4.88 -7.19
C VAL A 17 -22.46 -6.00 -7.30
N CYS A 18 -22.48 -6.90 -6.33
CA CYS A 18 -23.47 -7.97 -6.23
C CYS A 18 -24.49 -7.64 -5.15
N ILE A 19 -25.71 -7.31 -5.55
CA ILE A 19 -26.83 -7.02 -4.63
C ILE A 19 -27.60 -8.28 -4.34
N CYS A 20 -27.68 -8.63 -3.06
CA CYS A 20 -28.47 -9.75 -2.55
C CYS A 20 -29.68 -9.26 -1.73
N LYS A 21 -30.85 -9.82 -1.99
CA LYS A 21 -32.08 -9.60 -1.21
C LYS A 21 -32.61 -10.94 -0.74
N ASN A 22 -32.81 -11.11 0.56
CA ASN A 22 -33.30 -12.35 1.15
C ASN A 22 -32.48 -13.58 0.67
N ASN A 23 -31.16 -13.50 0.70
CA ASN A 23 -30.19 -14.52 0.28
C ASN A 23 -30.25 -14.90 -1.22
N LYS A 24 -30.94 -14.13 -2.05
CA LYS A 24 -30.96 -14.32 -3.51
C LYS A 24 -30.29 -13.18 -4.22
N VAL A 25 -29.47 -13.48 -5.23
CA VAL A 25 -28.86 -12.47 -6.09
C VAL A 25 -29.96 -11.73 -6.84
N HIS A 26 -29.99 -10.43 -6.69
CA HIS A 26 -30.91 -9.52 -7.39
C HIS A 26 -30.23 -8.90 -8.61
N SER A 27 -28.98 -8.48 -8.48
CA SER A 27 -28.14 -7.98 -9.58
C SER A 27 -26.67 -8.24 -9.28
N ASN A 28 -25.86 -8.32 -10.31
CA ASN A 28 -24.41 -8.43 -10.20
C ASN A 28 -23.82 -7.67 -11.40
N THR A 29 -23.45 -6.41 -11.17
CA THR A 29 -23.18 -5.41 -12.20
C THR A 29 -21.77 -4.82 -12.01
N GLU A 30 -21.08 -4.66 -13.11
CA GLU A 30 -19.80 -3.93 -13.19
C GLU A 30 -20.08 -2.45 -13.39
N MET A 31 -19.27 -1.61 -12.74
CA MET A 31 -19.36 -0.15 -12.82
C MET A 31 -17.96 0.45 -12.88
N ALA A 32 -17.79 1.54 -13.62
CA ALA A 32 -16.60 2.39 -13.50
C ALA A 32 -16.61 3.10 -12.12
N HIS A 33 -15.45 3.55 -11.65
CA HIS A 33 -15.33 4.20 -10.34
C HIS A 33 -16.24 5.44 -10.18
N CYS A 34 -16.38 6.24 -11.23
CA CYS A 34 -17.28 7.41 -11.22
C CYS A 34 -18.76 7.02 -11.18
N GLU A 35 -19.14 5.96 -11.89
CA GLU A 35 -20.49 5.42 -11.88
C GLU A 35 -20.85 4.84 -10.51
N PHE A 36 -19.92 4.11 -9.90
CA PHE A 36 -20.11 3.56 -8.56
C PHE A 36 -20.26 4.66 -7.52
N LEU A 37 -19.46 5.73 -7.60
CA LEU A 37 -19.60 6.89 -6.71
C LEU A 37 -21.00 7.53 -6.85
N ALA A 38 -21.45 7.77 -8.08
CA ALA A 38 -22.78 8.29 -8.34
C ALA A 38 -23.88 7.32 -7.85
N TRP A 39 -23.69 6.02 -8.05
CA TRP A 39 -24.61 4.99 -7.58
C TRP A 39 -24.74 4.99 -6.05
N LEU A 40 -23.63 5.14 -5.30
CA LEU A 40 -23.66 5.22 -3.84
C LEU A 40 -24.59 6.35 -3.36
N PHE A 41 -24.46 7.55 -3.91
CA PHE A 41 -25.25 8.71 -3.46
C PHE A 41 -26.72 8.68 -3.94
N ASN A 42 -27.02 7.94 -5.01
CA ASN A 42 -28.38 7.83 -5.56
C ASN A 42 -29.14 6.57 -5.09
N SER A 43 -28.44 5.63 -4.43
CA SER A 43 -29.06 4.38 -3.97
C SER A 43 -29.74 4.54 -2.62
N LYS A 44 -30.77 3.73 -2.37
CA LYS A 44 -31.38 3.64 -1.04
C LYS A 44 -30.37 3.07 -0.05
N PRO A 45 -30.35 3.53 1.21
CA PRO A 45 -29.49 3.00 2.25
C PRO A 45 -29.57 1.47 2.35
N MET A 46 -28.41 0.80 2.37
CA MET A 46 -28.26 -0.64 2.47
C MET A 46 -26.94 -0.99 3.17
N THR A 47 -26.72 -2.27 3.46
CA THR A 47 -25.41 -2.73 3.97
C THR A 47 -24.50 -3.05 2.80
N LEU A 48 -23.34 -2.36 2.74
CA LEU A 48 -22.28 -2.56 1.75
C LEU A 48 -21.10 -3.29 2.41
N ILE A 49 -20.66 -4.37 1.80
CA ILE A 49 -19.53 -5.16 2.28
C ILE A 49 -18.41 -5.08 1.25
N PHE A 50 -17.23 -4.61 1.67
CA PHE A 50 -16.03 -4.51 0.86
C PHE A 50 -15.01 -5.53 1.33
N GLU A 51 -14.31 -6.18 0.42
CA GLU A 51 -13.12 -6.93 0.77
C GLU A 51 -12.00 -5.96 1.22
N ALA A 52 -11.31 -6.30 2.31
CA ALA A 52 -10.24 -5.47 2.85
C ALA A 52 -9.02 -5.46 1.91
N CYS A 53 -8.84 -4.38 1.18
CA CYS A 53 -7.76 -4.13 0.23
C CYS A 53 -7.20 -2.70 0.34
N GLY A 54 -6.33 -2.31 -0.57
CA GLY A 54 -5.68 -0.99 -0.56
C GLY A 54 -6.64 0.19 -0.60
N THR A 55 -7.75 0.07 -1.35
CA THR A 55 -8.72 1.15 -1.58
C THR A 55 -9.97 1.04 -0.68
N SER A 56 -10.15 -0.06 0.03
CA SER A 56 -11.38 -0.39 0.75
C SER A 56 -11.75 0.64 1.83
N ASN A 57 -10.77 1.26 2.52
CA ASN A 57 -11.07 2.28 3.53
C ASN A 57 -11.65 3.56 2.88
N TYR A 58 -11.14 3.97 1.72
CA TYR A 58 -11.68 5.10 0.97
C TYR A 58 -13.15 4.86 0.59
N TRP A 59 -13.44 3.73 -0.05
CA TRP A 59 -14.79 3.40 -0.49
C TRP A 59 -15.77 3.18 0.67
N LYS A 60 -15.29 2.61 1.78
CA LYS A 60 -16.07 2.53 3.01
C LYS A 60 -16.48 3.90 3.52
N GLN A 61 -15.56 4.87 3.54
CA GLN A 61 -15.85 6.24 3.98
C GLN A 61 -16.88 6.90 3.05
N ARG A 62 -16.69 6.80 1.71
CA ARG A 62 -17.66 7.32 0.73
C ARG A 62 -19.06 6.71 0.90
N ALA A 63 -19.12 5.40 1.15
CA ALA A 63 -20.38 4.70 1.38
C ALA A 63 -21.10 5.18 2.66
N ILE A 64 -20.34 5.40 3.74
CA ILE A 64 -20.89 5.96 4.99
C ILE A 64 -21.41 7.38 4.77
N GLU A 65 -20.69 8.24 4.06
CA GLU A 65 -21.10 9.58 3.71
C GLU A 65 -22.39 9.61 2.87
N ALA A 66 -22.56 8.60 2.00
CA ALA A 66 -23.79 8.40 1.23
C ALA A 66 -24.95 7.80 2.05
N GLY A 67 -24.76 7.53 3.34
CA GLY A 67 -25.81 7.02 4.24
C GLY A 67 -25.94 5.50 4.30
N HIS A 68 -24.97 4.73 3.77
CA HIS A 68 -24.97 3.27 3.82
C HIS A 68 -24.30 2.75 5.10
N ASP A 69 -24.66 1.52 5.53
CA ASP A 69 -23.91 0.73 6.51
C ASP A 69 -22.75 0.01 5.80
N ALA A 70 -21.55 0.54 5.88
CA ALA A 70 -20.38 0.03 5.17
C ALA A 70 -19.43 -0.74 6.10
N ARG A 71 -19.13 -1.99 5.74
CA ARG A 71 -18.28 -2.89 6.53
C ARG A 71 -17.17 -3.49 5.67
N LEU A 72 -16.07 -3.89 6.32
CA LEU A 72 -14.95 -4.56 5.67
C LEU A 72 -14.90 -6.02 6.10
N ILE A 73 -14.60 -6.91 5.15
CA ILE A 73 -14.42 -8.33 5.38
C ILE A 73 -13.01 -8.78 5.02
N SER A 74 -12.49 -9.79 5.70
CA SER A 74 -11.16 -10.33 5.43
C SER A 74 -11.09 -11.01 4.06
N ALA A 75 -10.09 -10.66 3.25
CA ALA A 75 -9.79 -11.33 1.98
C ALA A 75 -9.58 -12.84 2.13
N LYS A 76 -8.96 -13.27 3.23
CA LYS A 76 -8.77 -14.70 3.55
C LYS A 76 -10.11 -15.44 3.71
N LEU A 77 -11.08 -14.81 4.36
CA LEU A 77 -12.42 -15.41 4.54
C LEU A 77 -13.17 -15.46 3.21
N VAL A 78 -13.15 -14.38 2.41
CA VAL A 78 -13.78 -14.36 1.09
C VAL A 78 -13.22 -15.47 0.20
N SER A 79 -11.89 -15.62 0.16
CA SER A 79 -11.23 -16.65 -0.64
C SER A 79 -11.60 -18.07 -0.22
N SER A 80 -11.90 -18.33 1.07
CA SER A 80 -12.32 -19.65 1.56
C SER A 80 -13.76 -20.02 1.22
N ILE A 81 -14.59 -19.00 0.92
CA ILE A 81 -16.01 -19.19 0.62
C ILE A 81 -16.27 -19.25 -0.88
N ARG A 82 -15.40 -18.64 -1.68
CA ARG A 82 -15.52 -18.65 -3.13
C ARG A 82 -15.46 -20.07 -3.67
N GLN A 83 -16.59 -20.54 -4.20
CA GLN A 83 -16.76 -21.90 -4.73
C GLN A 83 -16.40 -22.04 -6.21
N ASN A 84 -16.41 -20.93 -6.96
CA ASN A 84 -16.22 -20.90 -8.41
C ASN A 84 -14.87 -20.31 -8.81
N GLN A 85 -14.56 -20.34 -10.10
CA GLN A 85 -13.39 -19.70 -10.67
C GLN A 85 -13.30 -18.23 -10.23
N LYS A 86 -12.07 -17.74 -10.11
CA LYS A 86 -11.80 -16.35 -9.75
C LYS A 86 -12.22 -15.43 -10.89
N THR A 87 -13.34 -14.73 -10.69
CA THR A 87 -13.84 -13.64 -11.53
C THR A 87 -14.45 -12.59 -10.62
N ASP A 88 -14.45 -11.33 -11.03
CA ASP A 88 -14.97 -10.21 -10.23
C ASP A 88 -16.45 -10.46 -9.83
N LYS A 89 -17.26 -11.07 -10.72
CA LYS A 89 -18.65 -11.46 -10.43
C LYS A 89 -18.75 -12.48 -9.30
N ASN A 90 -17.88 -13.49 -9.30
CA ASN A 90 -17.86 -14.52 -8.27
C ASN A 90 -17.26 -13.98 -6.97
N ASP A 91 -16.31 -13.06 -7.04
CA ASP A 91 -15.69 -12.43 -5.88
C ASP A 91 -16.70 -11.49 -5.18
N ALA A 92 -17.42 -10.64 -5.91
CA ALA A 92 -18.50 -9.82 -5.35
C ALA A 92 -19.63 -10.67 -4.72
N LEU A 93 -19.98 -11.78 -5.34
CA LEU A 93 -20.97 -12.73 -4.77
C LEU A 93 -20.43 -13.39 -3.49
N ALA A 94 -19.18 -13.85 -3.50
CA ALA A 94 -18.56 -14.47 -2.33
C ALA A 94 -18.46 -13.49 -1.15
N ILE A 95 -18.17 -12.20 -1.40
CA ILE A 95 -18.19 -11.14 -0.39
C ILE A 95 -19.58 -11.01 0.24
N ALA A 96 -20.65 -10.97 -0.59
CA ALA A 96 -22.01 -10.89 -0.09
C ALA A 96 -22.40 -12.14 0.72
N GLN A 97 -22.03 -13.33 0.28
CA GLN A 97 -22.29 -14.59 0.98
C GLN A 97 -21.52 -14.70 2.29
N ALA A 98 -20.24 -14.35 2.26
CA ALA A 98 -19.38 -14.37 3.44
C ALA A 98 -19.93 -13.50 4.57
N SER A 99 -20.50 -12.34 4.23
CA SER A 99 -21.06 -11.40 5.21
C SER A 99 -22.29 -11.91 5.95
N GLN A 100 -22.87 -13.01 5.49
CA GLN A 100 -24.10 -13.61 6.06
C GLN A 100 -23.81 -14.82 6.96
N LEU A 101 -22.54 -15.19 7.11
CA LEU A 101 -22.16 -16.27 8.02
C LEU A 101 -22.44 -15.89 9.47
N ALA A 102 -22.83 -16.89 10.27
CA ALA A 102 -22.91 -16.72 11.72
C ALA A 102 -21.51 -16.38 12.28
N ASP A 103 -21.49 -15.52 13.30
CA ASP A 103 -20.28 -15.16 14.04
C ASP A 103 -19.16 -14.50 13.22
N ILE A 104 -19.51 -13.87 12.10
CA ILE A 104 -18.53 -13.16 11.29
C ILE A 104 -17.91 -11.97 12.02
N GLN A 105 -16.59 -11.91 12.01
CA GLN A 105 -15.84 -10.75 12.51
C GLN A 105 -15.46 -9.83 11.34
N PHE A 106 -16.02 -8.62 11.33
CA PHE A 106 -15.66 -7.61 10.36
C PHE A 106 -14.32 -6.96 10.70
N VAL A 107 -13.54 -6.66 9.66
CA VAL A 107 -12.28 -5.93 9.81
C VAL A 107 -12.58 -4.48 10.20
N LYS A 108 -11.92 -3.99 11.24
CA LYS A 108 -12.02 -2.60 11.65
C LYS A 108 -11.37 -1.71 10.59
N GLY A 109 -12.15 -0.83 9.97
CA GLY A 109 -11.62 0.16 9.03
C GLY A 109 -10.73 1.20 9.73
N LYS A 110 -9.95 1.92 8.94
CA LYS A 110 -9.08 3.00 9.39
C LYS A 110 -9.72 4.36 9.16
N SER A 111 -9.49 5.31 10.08
CA SER A 111 -9.77 6.71 9.82
C SER A 111 -8.79 7.30 8.80
N VAL A 112 -9.05 8.52 8.31
CA VAL A 112 -8.14 9.22 7.39
C VAL A 112 -6.78 9.44 8.06
N GLU A 113 -6.77 9.85 9.32
CA GLU A 113 -5.55 10.06 10.11
C GLU A 113 -4.75 8.76 10.26
N GLN A 114 -5.42 7.64 10.54
CA GLN A 114 -4.78 6.33 10.63
C GLN A 114 -4.22 5.86 9.29
N GLN A 115 -4.89 6.19 8.17
CA GLN A 115 -4.37 5.90 6.83
C GLN A 115 -3.13 6.74 6.51
N GLN A 116 -3.14 8.03 6.87
CA GLN A 116 -1.99 8.93 6.70
C GLN A 116 -0.79 8.45 7.53
N LEU A 117 -1.01 8.16 8.82
CA LEU A 117 0.02 7.64 9.70
C LEU A 117 0.65 6.34 9.15
N GLN A 118 -0.18 5.39 8.74
CA GLN A 118 0.31 4.15 8.14
C GLN A 118 1.10 4.40 6.85
N SER A 119 0.70 5.37 6.04
CA SER A 119 1.41 5.72 4.80
C SER A 119 2.78 6.31 5.11
N MET A 120 2.88 7.20 6.10
CA MET A 120 4.17 7.75 6.57
C MET A 120 5.10 6.65 7.10
N MET A 121 4.58 5.72 7.90
CA MET A 121 5.36 4.57 8.38
C MET A 121 5.90 3.72 7.21
N ARG A 122 5.10 3.46 6.18
CA ARG A 122 5.54 2.70 5.00
C ARG A 122 6.61 3.43 4.19
N LEU A 123 6.49 4.75 4.04
CA LEU A 123 7.53 5.57 3.39
C LEU A 123 8.84 5.50 4.17
N ARG A 124 8.78 5.61 5.50
CA ARG A 124 9.95 5.47 6.37
C ARG A 124 10.59 4.08 6.25
N GLU A 125 9.81 3.01 6.28
CA GLU A 125 10.31 1.63 6.11
C GLU A 125 11.02 1.44 4.76
N LEU A 126 10.46 1.99 3.68
CA LEU A 126 11.08 1.95 2.36
C LEU A 126 12.42 2.68 2.36
N ALA A 127 12.48 3.90 2.91
CA ALA A 127 13.70 4.68 2.99
C ALA A 127 14.80 3.97 3.82
N ILE A 128 14.44 3.29 4.92
CA ILE A 128 15.38 2.47 5.70
C ILE A 128 15.95 1.31 4.88
N LYS A 129 15.11 0.62 4.09
CA LYS A 129 15.58 -0.45 3.19
C LYS A 129 16.52 0.11 2.12
N GLN A 130 16.17 1.24 1.52
CA GLN A 130 17.00 1.93 0.52
C GLN A 130 18.35 2.40 1.10
N LYS A 131 18.34 2.97 2.31
CA LYS A 131 19.57 3.35 3.05
C LYS A 131 20.50 2.14 3.21
N THR A 132 19.96 1.02 3.63
CA THR A 132 20.76 -0.21 3.84
C THR A 132 21.31 -0.73 2.52
N ALA A 133 20.47 -0.80 1.48
CA ALA A 133 20.88 -1.25 0.15
C ALA A 133 21.96 -0.36 -0.45
N SER A 134 21.78 0.97 -0.46
CA SER A 134 22.75 1.93 -1.02
C SER A 134 24.07 1.91 -0.25
N SER A 135 24.03 1.89 1.09
CA SER A 135 25.24 1.80 1.92
C SER A 135 26.03 0.52 1.64
N ASN A 136 25.36 -0.62 1.55
CA ASN A 136 26.00 -1.90 1.27
C ASN A 136 26.57 -1.95 -0.15
N GLN A 137 25.86 -1.40 -1.14
CA GLN A 137 26.33 -1.34 -2.52
C GLN A 137 27.61 -0.48 -2.63
N ILE A 138 27.62 0.72 -2.03
CA ILE A 138 28.82 1.58 -2.04
C ILE A 138 30.00 0.87 -1.37
N LYS A 139 29.79 0.24 -0.20
CA LYS A 139 30.85 -0.49 0.48
C LYS A 139 31.39 -1.66 -0.34
N ALA A 140 30.52 -2.40 -1.03
CA ALA A 140 30.91 -3.50 -1.89
C ALA A 140 31.77 -3.04 -3.06
N LEU A 141 31.38 -1.93 -3.72
CA LEU A 141 32.16 -1.32 -4.79
C LEU A 141 33.55 -0.84 -4.32
N LEU A 142 33.62 -0.20 -3.16
CA LEU A 142 34.89 0.24 -2.59
C LEU A 142 35.79 -0.94 -2.23
N LEU A 143 35.20 -2.05 -1.81
CA LEU A 143 35.96 -3.26 -1.45
C LEU A 143 36.67 -3.89 -2.67
N GLU A 144 36.16 -3.74 -3.89
CA GLU A 144 36.83 -4.18 -5.12
C GLU A 144 38.18 -3.48 -5.34
N PHE A 145 38.33 -2.29 -4.77
CA PHE A 145 39.61 -1.52 -4.75
C PHE A 145 40.40 -1.73 -3.44
N ASN A 146 40.04 -2.75 -2.63
CA ASN A 146 40.60 -3.01 -1.30
C ASN A 146 40.43 -1.85 -0.30
N ILE A 147 39.44 -1.00 -0.51
CA ILE A 147 39.10 0.12 0.38
C ILE A 147 38.04 -0.36 1.37
N ARG A 148 38.43 -0.38 2.65
CA ARG A 148 37.55 -0.83 3.74
C ARG A 148 37.00 0.37 4.51
N VAL A 149 35.69 0.41 4.68
CA VAL A 149 35.04 1.46 5.48
C VAL A 149 35.14 1.13 6.97
N SER A 150 35.80 1.98 7.73
CA SER A 150 35.94 1.85 9.17
C SER A 150 35.39 3.08 9.92
N LEU A 151 34.91 2.87 11.15
CA LEU A 151 34.45 3.95 12.03
C LEU A 151 35.57 4.94 12.38
N LYS A 152 36.81 4.46 12.47
CA LYS A 152 37.97 5.31 12.73
C LYS A 152 38.23 6.36 11.64
N GLN A 153 37.78 6.12 10.42
CA GLN A 153 37.91 7.00 9.27
C GLN A 153 36.64 7.86 9.06
N GLY A 154 35.80 8.02 10.05
CA GLY A 154 34.52 8.74 9.91
C GLY A 154 33.40 7.96 9.22
N GLY A 155 33.54 6.63 9.17
CA GLY A 155 32.59 5.73 8.53
C GLY A 155 32.53 5.92 7.02
N LEU A 156 31.38 5.63 6.43
CA LEU A 156 31.19 5.74 4.98
C LEU A 156 31.40 7.17 4.46
N LYS A 157 30.92 8.17 5.22
CA LYS A 157 31.08 9.58 4.87
C LYS A 157 32.55 9.98 4.74
N GLY A 158 33.33 9.75 5.79
CA GLY A 158 34.74 10.17 5.81
C GLY A 158 35.58 9.48 4.73
N VAL A 159 35.31 8.18 4.48
CA VAL A 159 35.99 7.44 3.41
C VAL A 159 35.67 8.02 2.03
N ILE A 160 34.41 8.30 1.73
CA ILE A 160 34.01 8.83 0.41
C ILE A 160 34.56 10.27 0.22
N GLU A 161 34.43 11.14 1.22
CA GLU A 161 34.96 12.49 1.16
C GLU A 161 36.47 12.46 0.88
N SER A 162 37.23 11.65 1.62
CA SER A 162 38.66 11.47 1.39
C SER A 162 39.01 10.99 -0.02
N LEU A 163 38.23 10.01 -0.55
CA LEU A 163 38.43 9.45 -1.91
C LEU A 163 38.10 10.48 -3.01
N LEU A 164 37.14 11.34 -2.80
CA LEU A 164 36.75 12.36 -3.78
C LEU A 164 37.74 13.55 -3.78
N GLU A 165 38.37 13.84 -2.64
CA GLU A 165 39.39 14.89 -2.50
C GLU A 165 40.78 14.46 -3.02
N ASP A 166 41.13 13.18 -2.86
CA ASP A 166 42.42 12.64 -3.29
C ASP A 166 42.48 12.47 -4.81
N ALA A 167 43.21 13.36 -5.50
CA ALA A 167 43.39 13.33 -6.95
C ALA A 167 44.33 12.20 -7.43
N GLU A 168 45.16 11.64 -6.53
CA GLU A 168 46.21 10.66 -6.88
C GLU A 168 45.81 9.19 -6.66
N ASN A 169 44.59 8.92 -6.23
CA ASN A 169 44.11 7.55 -5.92
C ASN A 169 43.84 6.68 -7.16
N GLY A 170 44.13 7.16 -8.36
CA GLY A 170 43.97 6.39 -9.60
C GLY A 170 42.55 6.24 -10.14
N PHE A 171 41.57 6.83 -9.49
CA PHE A 171 40.19 6.80 -9.98
C PHE A 171 39.96 7.73 -11.17
N SER A 172 39.29 7.22 -12.21
CA SER A 172 38.91 8.05 -13.37
C SER A 172 37.88 9.13 -12.99
N SER A 173 37.84 10.19 -13.78
CA SER A 173 36.86 11.28 -13.58
C SER A 173 35.40 10.77 -13.67
N GLU A 174 35.14 9.75 -14.49
CA GLU A 174 33.84 9.10 -14.65
C GLU A 174 33.46 8.32 -13.38
N PHE A 175 34.39 7.54 -12.83
CA PHE A 175 34.13 6.79 -11.61
C PHE A 175 33.92 7.72 -10.41
N ARG A 176 34.69 8.78 -10.28
CA ARG A 176 34.52 9.80 -9.23
C ARG A 176 33.14 10.46 -9.32
N ARG A 177 32.67 10.82 -10.52
CA ARG A 177 31.33 11.37 -10.72
C ARG A 177 30.24 10.38 -10.34
N ALA A 178 30.40 9.11 -10.74
CA ALA A 178 29.44 8.04 -10.39
C ALA A 178 29.41 7.79 -8.88
N LEU A 179 30.57 7.73 -8.23
CA LEU A 179 30.68 7.56 -6.78
C LEU A 179 30.06 8.73 -6.01
N ASN A 180 30.31 9.96 -6.47
CA ASN A 180 29.70 11.14 -5.86
C ASN A 180 28.16 11.12 -6.02
N ALA A 181 27.65 10.79 -7.20
CA ALA A 181 26.20 10.69 -7.43
C ALA A 181 25.56 9.62 -6.53
N ALA A 182 26.20 8.46 -6.37
CA ALA A 182 25.72 7.41 -5.46
C ALA A 182 25.74 7.87 -3.99
N TRP A 183 26.74 8.64 -3.60
CA TRP A 183 26.85 9.23 -2.26
C TRP A 183 25.78 10.28 -2.00
N GLU A 184 25.56 11.21 -2.94
CA GLU A 184 24.50 12.21 -2.80
C GLU A 184 23.12 11.57 -2.67
N LEU A 185 22.80 10.55 -3.51
CA LEU A 185 21.56 9.79 -3.37
C LEU A 185 21.43 9.16 -1.98
N HIS A 186 22.53 8.59 -1.44
CA HIS A 186 22.52 8.01 -0.09
C HIS A 186 22.21 9.08 0.98
N ARG A 187 22.77 10.28 0.85
CA ARG A 187 22.50 11.42 1.76
C ARG A 187 21.05 11.87 1.70
N GLU A 188 20.48 11.99 0.51
CA GLU A 188 19.06 12.33 0.32
C GLU A 188 18.13 11.32 0.99
N ILE A 189 18.47 10.01 0.94
CA ILE A 189 17.72 8.98 1.66
C ILE A 189 17.80 9.20 3.18
N LEU A 190 18.98 9.53 3.72
CA LEU A 190 19.13 9.80 5.14
C LEU A 190 18.33 11.03 5.58
N ASP A 191 18.29 12.06 4.76
CA ASP A 191 17.52 13.28 5.04
C ASP A 191 16.00 12.99 4.98
N SER A 192 15.56 12.17 4.03
CA SER A 192 14.17 11.71 3.96
C SER A 192 13.76 10.96 5.22
N ILE A 193 14.61 10.06 5.74
CA ILE A 193 14.34 9.35 7.00
C ILE A 193 14.18 10.34 8.16
N ARG A 194 15.04 11.38 8.25
CA ARG A 194 14.92 12.42 9.30
C ARG A 194 13.60 13.20 9.19
N VAL A 195 13.11 13.44 7.96
CA VAL A 195 11.80 14.07 7.75
C VAL A 195 10.70 13.16 8.27
N TYR A 196 10.70 11.89 7.88
CA TYR A 196 9.68 10.93 8.34
C TYR A 196 9.71 10.74 9.86
N ASP A 197 10.88 10.67 10.49
CA ASP A 197 11.04 10.57 11.95
C ASP A 197 10.45 11.77 12.70
N ARG A 198 10.43 12.95 12.08
CA ARG A 198 9.78 14.14 12.67
C ARG A 198 8.28 14.20 12.47
N CYS A 199 7.76 13.48 11.46
CA CYS A 199 6.34 13.45 11.15
C CYS A 199 5.59 12.34 11.91
N LEU A 200 6.29 11.37 12.51
CA LEU A 200 5.75 10.25 13.27
C LEU A 200 5.79 10.51 14.77
#